data_570f103cbe4dc1600210d41b19d655b9
#
_entry.id   570f103cbe4dc1600210d41b19d655b9
#
_cell.length_a   1.000
_cell.length_b   1.000
_cell.length_c   1.000
_cell.angle_alpha   90.00
_cell.angle_beta   90.00
_cell.angle_gamma   90.00
#
_symmetry.space_group_name_H-M   'P 1'
#
loop_
_entity.id
_entity.type
_entity.pdbx_description
1 polymer ?
#
loop_
_entity_poly.entity_id
_entity_poly.type
_entity_poly.pdbx_seq_one_letter_code
_entity_poly.pdbx_strand_id
1 'polypeptide(L)'
;FSVVLCDNDVDRDGERFTTDSLYELEKLFVGKTGIIDHNPSAKNQTARIFSCKVEKIDGQKTALGDDYYRLKARAYLPVCESNRDIILAIDSGIIKEVSVGCAVDRVVCNVCGEDISMCTHKKGEVYGSKLCCGELVNPYDAYEWSFVAVPSQKRAGITKGHKFFGKENDMEKILKAIENKKAFALDESDSRKLCEYIDGLKKSAKDGVLYRESLTRDVLGLAAFVQPDISGETMESVAKSMTTEQL
;
A
#
# COMPACT_ATOMS: atom_id res chain seq x y z
N PHE A 1 -8.73 -2.44 0.25
CA PHE A 1 -8.46 -0.99 0.34
C PHE A 1 -9.18 -0.22 -0.75
N SER A 2 -9.25 1.11 -0.61
CA SER A 2 -9.84 2.01 -1.59
C SER A 2 -8.76 2.91 -2.19
N VAL A 3 -8.87 3.16 -3.48
CA VAL A 3 -7.90 3.96 -4.25
C VAL A 3 -8.65 4.90 -5.20
N VAL A 4 -8.19 6.14 -5.32
CA VAL A 4 -8.58 7.04 -6.42
C VAL A 4 -7.64 6.76 -7.57
N LEU A 5 -8.18 6.33 -8.71
CA LEU A 5 -7.40 5.99 -9.90
C LEU A 5 -7.04 7.23 -10.71
N CYS A 6 -8.03 8.06 -11.00
CA CYS A 6 -7.91 9.30 -11.75
C CYS A 6 -9.08 10.23 -11.44
N ASP A 7 -9.05 11.44 -11.97
CA ASP A 7 -10.09 12.45 -11.84
C ASP A 7 -10.22 13.30 -13.12
N ASN A 8 -11.16 14.28 -13.11
CA ASN A 8 -11.39 15.18 -14.25
C ASN A 8 -10.63 16.51 -14.13
N ASP A 9 -9.68 16.63 -13.20
CA ASP A 9 -8.85 17.82 -13.09
C ASP A 9 -7.63 17.75 -14.01
N VAL A 10 -7.01 18.89 -14.29
CA VAL A 10 -5.80 18.93 -15.13
C VAL A 10 -4.62 18.37 -14.36
N ASP A 11 -3.99 17.37 -14.94
CA ASP A 11 -2.86 16.64 -14.38
C ASP A 11 -1.50 17.36 -14.60
N ARG A 12 -0.38 16.66 -14.35
CA ARG A 12 0.97 17.20 -14.51
C ARG A 12 1.41 17.30 -15.97
N ASP A 13 0.79 16.52 -16.86
CA ASP A 13 1.09 16.47 -18.29
C ASP A 13 0.22 17.48 -19.08
N GLY A 14 -0.61 18.25 -18.37
CA GLY A 14 -1.55 19.20 -18.96
C GLY A 14 -2.72 18.49 -19.65
N GLU A 15 -3.10 17.31 -19.17
CA GLU A 15 -4.20 16.50 -19.68
C GLU A 15 -5.24 16.27 -18.61
N ARG A 16 -6.45 15.90 -19.01
CA ARG A 16 -7.52 15.49 -18.10
C ARG A 16 -8.43 14.45 -18.74
N PHE A 17 -9.03 13.62 -17.94
CA PHE A 17 -10.18 12.85 -18.37
C PHE A 17 -11.43 13.75 -18.36
N THR A 18 -12.28 13.62 -19.38
CA THR A 18 -13.62 14.21 -19.30
C THR A 18 -14.47 13.43 -18.29
N THR A 19 -15.55 14.03 -17.80
CA THR A 19 -16.46 13.34 -16.89
C THR A 19 -17.06 12.09 -17.55
N ASP A 20 -17.38 12.16 -18.83
CA ASP A 20 -17.89 11.01 -19.60
C ASP A 20 -16.85 9.89 -19.70
N SER A 21 -15.59 10.25 -19.95
CA SER A 21 -14.48 9.29 -19.95
C SER A 21 -14.30 8.59 -18.60
N LEU A 22 -14.55 9.27 -17.48
CA LEU A 22 -14.51 8.62 -16.17
C LEU A 22 -15.59 7.53 -16.03
N TYR A 23 -16.81 7.75 -16.57
CA TYR A 23 -17.88 6.75 -16.57
C TYR A 23 -17.59 5.56 -17.49
N GLU A 24 -16.85 5.76 -18.57
CA GLU A 24 -16.37 4.66 -19.41
C GLU A 24 -15.28 3.86 -18.70
N LEU A 25 -14.29 4.54 -18.10
CA LEU A 25 -13.23 3.94 -17.32
C LEU A 25 -13.76 3.17 -16.09
N GLU A 26 -14.88 3.60 -15.49
CA GLU A 26 -15.53 2.89 -14.39
C GLU A 26 -15.79 1.41 -14.73
N LYS A 27 -16.20 1.14 -15.96
CA LYS A 27 -16.47 -0.22 -16.44
C LYS A 27 -15.17 -0.95 -16.82
N LEU A 28 -14.24 -0.24 -17.46
CA LEU A 28 -13.00 -0.82 -18.00
C LEU A 28 -12.04 -1.26 -16.91
N PHE A 29 -11.97 -0.54 -15.77
CA PHE A 29 -11.03 -0.87 -14.69
C PHE A 29 -11.46 -2.01 -13.78
N VAL A 30 -12.72 -2.45 -13.82
CA VAL A 30 -13.14 -3.62 -13.04
C VAL A 30 -12.40 -4.88 -13.53
N GLY A 31 -11.75 -5.58 -12.58
CA GLY A 31 -10.94 -6.77 -12.88
C GLY A 31 -9.50 -6.48 -13.29
N LYS A 32 -9.09 -5.22 -13.46
CA LYS A 32 -7.71 -4.89 -13.86
C LYS A 32 -6.73 -5.07 -12.71
N THR A 33 -5.51 -5.45 -13.09
CA THR A 33 -4.43 -5.74 -12.15
C THR A 33 -3.75 -4.46 -11.65
N GLY A 34 -3.32 -4.48 -10.40
CA GLY A 34 -2.36 -3.52 -9.85
C GLY A 34 -0.95 -4.06 -9.98
N ILE A 35 -0.05 -3.22 -10.49
CA ILE A 35 1.37 -3.53 -10.67
C ILE A 35 2.25 -2.44 -10.05
N ILE A 36 3.55 -2.51 -10.25
CA ILE A 36 4.51 -1.52 -9.75
C ILE A 36 5.22 -0.89 -10.96
N ASP A 37 5.34 0.46 -10.96
CA ASP A 37 6.11 1.25 -11.92
C ASP A 37 5.77 0.98 -13.40
N HIS A 38 4.48 0.74 -13.72
CA HIS A 38 4.02 0.44 -15.08
C HIS A 38 4.79 -0.72 -15.76
N ASN A 39 5.35 -1.63 -14.97
CA ASN A 39 6.08 -2.79 -15.48
C ASN A 39 5.12 -3.98 -15.73
N PRO A 40 4.75 -4.29 -16.98
CA PRO A 40 3.69 -5.27 -17.30
C PRO A 40 4.14 -6.73 -17.20
N SER A 41 5.03 -7.04 -16.27
CA SER A 41 5.46 -8.41 -16.02
C SER A 41 4.38 -9.20 -15.27
N ALA A 42 4.14 -10.44 -15.67
CA ALA A 42 3.20 -11.34 -15.00
C ALA A 42 3.53 -11.53 -13.50
N LYS A 43 4.80 -11.49 -13.14
CA LYS A 43 5.28 -11.60 -11.75
C LYS A 43 5.07 -10.33 -10.92
N ASN A 44 4.79 -9.20 -11.59
CA ASN A 44 4.60 -7.90 -10.96
C ASN A 44 3.15 -7.61 -10.58
N GLN A 45 2.23 -8.53 -10.83
CA GLN A 45 0.83 -8.39 -10.45
C GLN A 45 0.68 -8.57 -8.93
N THR A 46 0.24 -7.52 -8.24
CA THR A 46 0.14 -7.50 -6.77
C THR A 46 -1.29 -7.42 -6.26
N ALA A 47 -2.11 -6.62 -6.91
CA ALA A 47 -3.47 -6.32 -6.48
C ALA A 47 -4.45 -6.46 -7.63
N ARG A 48 -5.79 -6.46 -7.32
CA ARG A 48 -6.82 -6.50 -8.34
C ARG A 48 -8.05 -5.70 -7.93
N ILE A 49 -8.55 -4.89 -8.87
CA ILE A 49 -9.80 -4.14 -8.69
C ILE A 49 -10.99 -5.08 -8.79
N PHE A 50 -11.93 -4.95 -7.86
CA PHE A 50 -13.20 -5.68 -7.89
C PHE A 50 -14.41 -4.76 -7.97
N SER A 51 -14.23 -3.45 -7.82
CA SER A 51 -15.30 -2.46 -7.93
C SER A 51 -14.74 -1.10 -8.27
N CYS A 52 -15.36 -0.38 -9.19
CA CYS A 52 -15.11 1.02 -9.50
C CYS A 52 -16.40 1.82 -9.39
N LYS A 53 -16.27 3.11 -9.07
CA LYS A 53 -17.37 4.06 -9.06
C LYS A 53 -16.87 5.47 -9.30
N VAL A 54 -17.56 6.21 -10.18
CA VAL A 54 -17.38 7.65 -10.32
C VAL A 54 -18.09 8.35 -9.16
N GLU A 55 -17.37 9.23 -8.45
CA GLU A 55 -17.90 10.02 -7.34
C GLU A 55 -17.76 11.50 -7.67
N LYS A 56 -18.87 12.25 -7.61
CA LYS A 56 -18.85 13.72 -7.55
C LYS A 56 -18.49 14.15 -6.12
N ILE A 57 -17.62 15.12 -6.00
CA ILE A 57 -17.25 15.68 -4.69
C ILE A 57 -17.89 17.08 -4.57
N ASP A 58 -18.91 17.18 -3.76
CA ASP A 58 -19.65 18.41 -3.56
C ASP A 58 -18.75 19.54 -3.04
N GLY A 59 -18.94 20.72 -3.60
CA GLY A 59 -18.19 21.92 -3.20
C GLY A 59 -16.75 21.98 -3.74
N GLN A 60 -16.28 20.95 -4.45
CA GLN A 60 -14.95 20.95 -5.08
C GLN A 60 -15.05 21.26 -6.57
N LYS A 61 -14.12 22.07 -7.07
CA LYS A 61 -14.00 22.42 -8.49
C LYS A 61 -12.66 21.99 -9.03
N THR A 62 -12.61 21.73 -10.35
CA THR A 62 -11.39 21.54 -11.11
C THR A 62 -10.66 22.87 -11.34
N ALA A 63 -9.43 22.82 -11.81
CA ALA A 63 -8.68 24.02 -12.25
C ALA A 63 -9.39 24.81 -13.37
N LEU A 64 -10.29 24.17 -14.10
CA LEU A 64 -11.11 24.81 -15.16
C LEU A 64 -12.46 25.35 -14.65
N GLY A 65 -12.77 25.15 -13.37
CA GLY A 65 -14.03 25.60 -12.75
C GLY A 65 -15.19 24.61 -12.86
N ASP A 66 -14.99 23.45 -13.50
CA ASP A 66 -15.98 22.39 -13.59
C ASP A 66 -16.22 21.71 -12.21
N ASP A 67 -17.34 21.03 -12.06
CA ASP A 67 -17.54 20.14 -10.91
C ASP A 67 -16.49 19.04 -10.89
N TYR A 68 -15.97 18.77 -9.69
CA TYR A 68 -14.92 17.75 -9.55
C TYR A 68 -15.50 16.36 -9.42
N TYR A 69 -15.04 15.47 -10.30
CA TYR A 69 -15.37 14.05 -10.30
C TYR A 69 -14.09 13.22 -10.23
N ARG A 70 -14.15 12.10 -9.54
CA ARG A 70 -13.05 11.14 -9.44
C ARG A 70 -13.51 9.73 -9.68
N LEU A 71 -12.65 8.91 -10.25
CA LEU A 71 -12.85 7.47 -10.36
C LEU A 71 -12.22 6.80 -9.14
N LYS A 72 -13.07 6.25 -8.28
CA LYS A 72 -12.65 5.52 -7.08
C LYS A 72 -12.85 4.04 -7.27
N ALA A 73 -11.80 3.27 -6.97
CA ALA A 73 -11.83 1.83 -7.01
C ALA A 73 -11.71 1.20 -5.62
N ARG A 74 -12.18 -0.04 -5.52
CA ARG A 74 -11.88 -0.95 -4.42
C ARG A 74 -11.05 -2.09 -4.98
N ALA A 75 -9.91 -2.33 -4.35
CA ALA A 75 -8.99 -3.38 -4.76
C ALA A 75 -8.64 -4.29 -3.57
N TYR A 76 -8.30 -5.53 -3.86
CA TYR A 76 -7.74 -6.46 -2.88
C TYR A 76 -6.30 -6.77 -3.22
N LEU A 77 -5.55 -7.11 -2.19
CA LEU A 77 -4.17 -7.55 -2.22
C LEU A 77 -4.10 -8.74 -1.26
N PRO A 78 -3.75 -9.95 -1.72
CA PRO A 78 -3.67 -11.12 -0.86
C PRO A 78 -2.63 -10.93 0.26
N VAL A 79 -3.02 -11.27 1.49
CA VAL A 79 -2.09 -11.29 2.63
C VAL A 79 -1.32 -12.61 2.57
N CYS A 80 -0.09 -12.57 2.06
CA CYS A 80 0.82 -13.70 1.95
C CYS A 80 2.27 -13.21 2.09
N GLU A 81 3.20 -14.14 2.23
CA GLU A 81 4.64 -13.84 2.42
C GLU A 81 5.18 -12.92 1.33
N SER A 82 4.87 -13.22 0.06
CA SER A 82 5.35 -12.43 -1.10
C SER A 82 4.83 -11.00 -1.16
N ASN A 83 3.74 -10.69 -0.46
CA ASN A 83 3.12 -9.37 -0.44
C ASN A 83 3.35 -8.60 0.87
N ARG A 84 4.08 -9.19 1.82
CA ARG A 84 4.25 -8.63 3.16
C ARG A 84 4.85 -7.22 3.14
N ASP A 85 5.93 -7.05 2.39
CA ASP A 85 6.66 -5.77 2.36
C ASP A 85 5.83 -4.67 1.68
N ILE A 86 5.14 -4.98 0.58
CA ILE A 86 4.27 -4.01 -0.10
C ILE A 86 3.06 -3.64 0.78
N ILE A 87 2.48 -4.61 1.50
CA ILE A 87 1.38 -4.34 2.44
C ILE A 87 1.85 -3.42 3.56
N LEU A 88 3.02 -3.69 4.15
CA LEU A 88 3.60 -2.84 5.20
C LEU A 88 3.89 -1.42 4.69
N ALA A 89 4.40 -1.30 3.47
CA ALA A 89 4.67 -0.01 2.84
C ALA A 89 3.36 0.78 2.56
N ILE A 90 2.28 0.10 2.18
CA ILE A 90 0.95 0.70 2.00
C ILE A 90 0.36 1.14 3.36
N ASP A 91 0.41 0.28 4.38
CA ASP A 91 -0.16 0.56 5.70
C ASP A 91 0.58 1.69 6.43
N SER A 92 1.89 1.80 6.22
CA SER A 92 2.72 2.89 6.73
C SER A 92 2.59 4.20 5.92
N GLY A 93 1.94 4.16 4.75
CA GLY A 93 1.77 5.32 3.87
C GLY A 93 3.01 5.66 3.04
N ILE A 94 4.01 4.78 2.98
CA ILE A 94 5.20 4.94 2.12
C ILE A 94 4.79 4.75 0.65
N ILE A 95 4.01 3.70 0.35
CA ILE A 95 3.40 3.49 -0.95
C ILE A 95 1.96 3.99 -0.89
N LYS A 96 1.68 5.06 -1.60
CA LYS A 96 0.38 5.73 -1.56
C LYS A 96 -0.11 6.14 -2.94
N GLU A 97 0.77 6.64 -3.77
CA GLU A 97 0.45 7.20 -5.07
C GLU A 97 0.21 6.09 -6.10
N VAL A 98 -0.74 6.35 -7.01
CA VAL A 98 -1.03 5.42 -8.12
C VAL A 98 -1.17 6.18 -9.44
N SER A 99 -0.94 5.47 -10.53
CA SER A 99 -1.17 5.92 -11.89
C SER A 99 -1.96 4.88 -12.66
N VAL A 100 -2.55 5.25 -13.79
CA VAL A 100 -3.37 4.36 -14.61
C VAL A 100 -2.78 4.21 -16.01
N GLY A 101 -2.82 2.98 -16.54
CA GLY A 101 -2.53 2.68 -17.93
C GLY A 101 -3.83 2.38 -18.69
N CYS A 102 -4.20 3.27 -19.61
CA CYS A 102 -5.38 3.09 -20.46
C CYS A 102 -5.13 3.63 -21.87
N ALA A 103 -5.97 3.22 -22.82
CA ALA A 103 -5.99 3.76 -24.16
C ALA A 103 -7.23 4.61 -24.37
N VAL A 104 -7.05 5.74 -25.03
CA VAL A 104 -8.13 6.64 -25.46
C VAL A 104 -8.15 6.75 -26.98
N ASP A 105 -9.30 7.05 -27.55
CA ASP A 105 -9.45 7.21 -28.99
C ASP A 105 -8.62 8.41 -29.48
N ARG A 106 -8.69 9.53 -28.78
CA ARG A 106 -7.97 10.75 -29.11
C ARG A 106 -7.83 11.69 -27.91
N VAL A 107 -6.92 12.63 -28.06
CA VAL A 107 -6.73 13.75 -27.13
C VAL A 107 -7.13 15.04 -27.85
N VAL A 108 -8.15 15.72 -27.36
CA VAL A 108 -8.65 16.94 -27.98
C VAL A 108 -8.26 18.19 -27.18
N CYS A 109 -8.00 19.28 -27.87
CA CYS A 109 -7.76 20.57 -27.26
C CYS A 109 -9.08 21.14 -26.68
N ASN A 110 -9.15 21.42 -25.38
CA ASN A 110 -10.33 21.99 -24.75
C ASN A 110 -10.68 23.43 -25.20
N VAL A 111 -9.78 24.12 -25.92
CA VAL A 111 -9.99 25.49 -26.45
C VAL A 111 -10.70 25.46 -27.79
N CYS A 112 -10.22 24.67 -28.75
CA CYS A 112 -10.72 24.63 -30.12
C CYS A 112 -11.45 23.33 -30.51
N GLY A 113 -11.34 22.26 -29.71
CA GLY A 113 -11.97 20.97 -30.02
C GLY A 113 -11.25 20.11 -31.06
N GLU A 114 -10.15 20.59 -31.64
CA GLU A 114 -9.32 19.85 -32.58
C GLU A 114 -8.43 18.82 -31.84
N ASP A 115 -7.92 17.84 -32.59
CA ASP A 115 -6.89 16.95 -32.06
C ASP A 115 -5.70 17.75 -31.56
N ILE A 116 -5.21 17.45 -30.37
CA ILE A 116 -4.14 18.24 -29.73
C ILE A 116 -2.85 18.25 -30.53
N SER A 117 -2.61 17.23 -31.35
CA SER A 117 -1.43 17.12 -32.23
C SER A 117 -1.52 18.03 -33.47
N MET A 118 -2.73 18.40 -33.86
CA MET A 118 -3.01 19.29 -35.02
C MET A 118 -3.30 20.72 -34.59
N CYS A 119 -3.46 20.96 -33.32
CA CYS A 119 -3.84 22.23 -32.71
C CYS A 119 -2.62 23.13 -32.49
N THR A 120 -2.78 24.44 -32.61
CA THR A 120 -1.72 25.44 -32.32
C THR A 120 -1.70 25.91 -30.88
N HIS A 121 -2.71 25.58 -30.09
CA HIS A 121 -2.78 25.91 -28.67
C HIS A 121 -1.80 25.03 -27.86
N LYS A 122 -1.17 25.63 -26.86
CA LYS A 122 -0.18 24.94 -26.02
C LYS A 122 -0.77 24.64 -24.65
N LYS A 123 -0.64 23.40 -24.19
CA LYS A 123 -1.04 22.97 -22.86
C LYS A 123 -0.40 23.88 -21.81
N GLY A 124 -1.19 24.33 -20.82
CA GLY A 124 -0.77 25.19 -19.73
C GLY A 124 -0.81 26.69 -20.05
N GLU A 125 -1.00 27.11 -21.31
CA GLU A 125 -1.22 28.51 -21.66
C GLU A 125 -2.72 28.89 -21.55
N VAL A 126 -2.99 30.19 -21.33
CA VAL A 126 -4.36 30.71 -21.19
C VAL A 126 -4.78 31.39 -22.47
N TYR A 127 -5.91 30.99 -23.02
CA TYR A 127 -6.52 31.56 -24.22
C TYR A 127 -7.90 32.15 -23.87
N GLY A 128 -7.98 33.48 -23.78
CA GLY A 128 -9.12 34.19 -23.24
C GLY A 128 -9.23 33.90 -21.72
N SER A 129 -10.31 33.23 -21.29
CA SER A 129 -10.50 32.79 -19.91
C SER A 129 -10.25 31.29 -19.68
N LYS A 130 -9.79 30.56 -20.72
CA LYS A 130 -9.61 29.11 -20.66
C LYS A 130 -8.14 28.74 -20.55
N LEU A 131 -7.80 27.97 -19.53
CA LEU A 131 -6.51 27.25 -19.45
C LEU A 131 -6.54 26.11 -20.47
N CYS A 132 -5.59 26.08 -21.39
CA CYS A 132 -5.49 25.03 -22.42
C CYS A 132 -5.00 23.71 -21.81
N CYS A 133 -5.72 22.64 -22.08
CA CYS A 133 -5.34 21.28 -21.75
C CYS A 133 -5.79 20.30 -22.84
N GLY A 134 -5.20 19.11 -22.82
CA GLY A 134 -5.68 17.98 -23.61
C GLY A 134 -6.79 17.22 -22.87
N GLU A 135 -7.91 17.02 -23.52
CA GLU A 135 -9.01 16.19 -23.02
C GLU A 135 -8.88 14.78 -23.57
N LEU A 136 -8.69 13.83 -22.67
CA LEU A 136 -8.64 12.40 -22.96
C LEU A 136 -10.07 11.90 -23.15
N VAL A 137 -10.46 11.59 -24.39
CA VAL A 137 -11.84 11.25 -24.75
C VAL A 137 -11.98 9.83 -25.29
N ASN A 138 -13.14 9.20 -25.03
CA ASN A 138 -13.51 7.88 -25.49
C ASN A 138 -12.46 6.82 -25.12
N PRO A 139 -12.18 6.57 -23.83
CA PRO A 139 -11.33 5.47 -23.43
C PRO A 139 -11.95 4.15 -23.85
N TYR A 140 -11.20 3.31 -24.58
CA TYR A 140 -11.69 2.05 -25.11
C TYR A 140 -11.02 0.82 -24.48
N ASP A 141 -9.89 0.99 -23.79
CA ASP A 141 -9.26 -0.08 -23.03
C ASP A 141 -8.56 0.47 -21.76
N ALA A 142 -8.52 -0.36 -20.73
CA ALA A 142 -7.70 -0.13 -19.53
C ALA A 142 -6.78 -1.34 -19.36
N TYR A 143 -5.49 -1.09 -19.23
CA TYR A 143 -4.48 -2.15 -19.16
C TYR A 143 -4.22 -2.57 -17.73
N GLU A 144 -3.92 -1.62 -16.88
CA GLU A 144 -3.50 -1.82 -15.50
C GLU A 144 -3.61 -0.50 -14.70
N TRP A 145 -3.35 -0.57 -13.45
CA TRP A 145 -3.03 0.56 -12.60
C TRP A 145 -1.78 0.24 -11.79
N SER A 146 -0.97 1.24 -11.48
CA SER A 146 0.35 1.03 -10.86
C SER A 146 0.52 1.82 -9.59
N PHE A 147 1.19 1.22 -8.61
CA PHE A 147 1.86 1.98 -7.56
C PHE A 147 3.08 2.67 -8.17
N VAL A 148 3.18 3.98 -8.00
CA VAL A 148 4.25 4.81 -8.57
C VAL A 148 4.75 5.83 -7.56
N ALA A 149 5.95 6.34 -7.75
CA ALA A 149 6.50 7.40 -6.89
C ALA A 149 5.86 8.78 -7.19
N VAL A 150 5.60 9.07 -8.46
CA VAL A 150 5.02 10.35 -8.90
C VAL A 150 4.00 10.10 -10.00
N PRO A 151 2.69 10.18 -9.71
CA PRO A 151 1.64 10.00 -10.72
C PRO A 151 1.44 11.28 -11.55
N SER A 152 0.94 11.16 -12.79
CA SER A 152 0.46 12.31 -13.57
C SER A 152 -0.73 12.98 -12.87
N GLN A 153 -1.70 12.21 -12.43
CA GLN A 153 -2.88 12.66 -11.69
C GLN A 153 -2.53 12.98 -10.23
N LYS A 154 -2.57 14.28 -9.85
CA LYS A 154 -2.07 14.79 -8.56
C LYS A 154 -2.74 14.21 -7.32
N ARG A 155 -4.00 13.75 -7.47
CA ARG A 155 -4.83 13.23 -6.36
C ARG A 155 -5.06 11.72 -6.45
N ALA A 156 -4.42 11.05 -7.42
CA ALA A 156 -4.48 9.60 -7.55
C ALA A 156 -3.68 8.95 -6.44
N GLY A 157 -4.32 8.01 -5.72
CA GLY A 157 -3.67 7.35 -4.60
C GLY A 157 -4.63 6.61 -3.68
N ILE A 158 -4.07 5.90 -2.73
CA ILE A 158 -4.81 5.16 -1.71
C ILE A 158 -5.49 6.14 -0.75
N THR A 159 -6.81 6.03 -0.62
CA THR A 159 -7.63 6.93 0.22
C THR A 159 -8.00 6.34 1.58
N LYS A 160 -8.14 5.04 1.65
CA LYS A 160 -8.30 4.25 2.87
C LYS A 160 -7.54 2.95 2.67
N GLY A 161 -6.38 2.82 3.31
CA GLY A 161 -5.87 1.53 3.69
C GLY A 161 -6.88 0.91 4.66
N HIS A 162 -7.41 -0.29 4.38
CA HIS A 162 -7.59 -1.18 5.50
C HIS A 162 -6.18 -1.38 6.04
N LYS A 163 -5.97 -1.20 7.32
CA LYS A 163 -4.78 -1.76 7.95
C LYS A 163 -4.86 -3.26 7.67
N PHE A 164 -4.07 -3.74 6.72
CA PHE A 164 -4.03 -5.16 6.36
C PHE A 164 -3.55 -5.99 7.57
N PHE A 165 -2.76 -5.37 8.43
CA PHE A 165 -2.29 -5.90 9.71
C PHE A 165 -2.99 -5.26 10.93
N GLY A 166 -4.17 -4.65 10.75
CA GLY A 166 -4.89 -4.03 11.86
C GLY A 166 -6.25 -3.45 11.44
N LYS A 167 -7.30 -4.21 11.64
CA LYS A 167 -8.17 -3.80 12.79
C LYS A 167 -7.23 -3.72 13.97
N GLU A 168 -7.30 -2.64 14.81
CA GLU A 168 -6.78 -2.74 16.19
C GLU A 168 -6.98 -4.17 16.61
N ASN A 169 -5.88 -4.89 16.75
CA ASN A 169 -5.91 -6.34 16.79
C ASN A 169 -6.97 -6.65 17.81
N ASP A 170 -8.00 -7.44 17.49
CA ASP A 170 -8.89 -7.95 18.53
C ASP A 170 -7.99 -8.52 19.63
N MET A 171 -6.82 -9.01 19.24
CA MET A 171 -5.74 -9.41 20.15
C MET A 171 -5.16 -8.25 20.96
N GLU A 172 -4.92 -7.06 20.36
CA GLU A 172 -4.42 -5.87 21.08
C GLU A 172 -5.47 -5.33 22.05
N LYS A 173 -6.75 -5.39 21.70
CA LYS A 173 -7.86 -5.08 22.61
C LYS A 173 -7.93 -6.10 23.75
N ILE A 174 -7.77 -7.38 23.43
CA ILE A 174 -7.73 -8.47 24.44
C ILE A 174 -6.53 -8.25 25.36
N LEU A 175 -5.34 -8.01 24.82
CA LEU A 175 -4.14 -7.76 25.61
C LEU A 175 -4.26 -6.50 26.47
N LYS A 176 -4.77 -5.38 25.91
CA LYS A 176 -5.06 -4.16 26.68
C LYS A 176 -6.10 -4.38 27.77
N ALA A 177 -7.12 -5.20 27.53
CA ALA A 177 -8.10 -5.56 28.55
C ALA A 177 -7.48 -6.39 29.68
N ILE A 178 -6.59 -7.34 29.33
CA ILE A 178 -5.82 -8.13 30.30
C ILE A 178 -4.89 -7.23 31.12
N GLU A 179 -4.12 -6.36 30.48
CA GLU A 179 -3.21 -5.40 31.14
C GLU A 179 -3.96 -4.49 32.10
N ASN A 180 -5.13 -4.00 31.69
CA ASN A 180 -5.98 -3.15 32.51
C ASN A 180 -6.80 -3.90 33.56
N LYS A 181 -6.65 -5.24 33.65
CA LYS A 181 -7.38 -6.12 34.59
C LYS A 181 -8.91 -5.94 34.52
N LYS A 182 -9.44 -5.61 33.34
CA LYS A 182 -10.88 -5.48 33.14
C LYS A 182 -11.48 -6.84 32.77
N ALA A 183 -12.63 -7.15 33.33
CA ALA A 183 -13.39 -8.32 32.91
C ALA A 183 -13.88 -8.12 31.46
N PHE A 184 -13.71 -9.14 30.62
CA PHE A 184 -14.21 -9.17 29.26
C PHE A 184 -14.61 -10.58 28.86
N ALA A 185 -15.53 -10.72 27.91
CA ALA A 185 -15.93 -12.01 27.36
C ALA A 185 -15.19 -12.22 26.03
N LEU A 186 -14.69 -13.42 25.81
CA LEU A 186 -14.13 -13.88 24.54
C LEU A 186 -15.18 -14.70 23.81
N ASP A 187 -15.40 -14.42 22.54
CA ASP A 187 -16.11 -15.35 21.68
C ASP A 187 -15.19 -16.51 21.23
N GLU A 188 -15.76 -17.49 20.51
CA GLU A 188 -15.00 -18.66 20.07
C GLU A 188 -13.86 -18.29 19.11
N SER A 189 -14.08 -17.31 18.23
CA SER A 189 -13.08 -16.81 17.27
C SER A 189 -11.91 -16.14 17.99
N ASP A 190 -12.21 -15.28 18.97
CA ASP A 190 -11.21 -14.54 19.74
C ASP A 190 -10.43 -15.45 20.67
N SER A 191 -11.09 -16.46 21.25
CA SER A 191 -10.44 -17.51 22.04
C SER A 191 -9.44 -18.31 21.20
N ARG A 192 -9.80 -18.67 19.97
CA ARG A 192 -8.90 -19.38 19.04
C ARG A 192 -7.67 -18.54 18.69
N LYS A 193 -7.86 -17.28 18.33
CA LYS A 193 -6.77 -16.33 18.02
C LYS A 193 -5.83 -16.14 19.22
N LEU A 194 -6.38 -16.06 20.43
CA LEU A 194 -5.58 -15.93 21.65
C LEU A 194 -4.74 -17.20 21.89
N CYS A 195 -5.30 -18.38 21.69
CA CYS A 195 -4.56 -19.62 21.77
C CYS A 195 -3.41 -19.69 20.75
N GLU A 196 -3.68 -19.37 19.49
CA GLU A 196 -2.65 -19.33 18.44
C GLU A 196 -1.53 -18.33 18.76
N TYR A 197 -1.87 -17.15 19.29
CA TYR A 197 -0.90 -16.15 19.73
C TYR A 197 -0.03 -16.66 20.89
N ILE A 198 -0.64 -17.26 21.90
CA ILE A 198 0.08 -17.87 23.04
C ILE A 198 1.00 -18.99 22.58
N ASP A 199 0.55 -19.83 21.68
CA ASP A 199 1.39 -20.93 21.15
C ASP A 199 2.55 -20.41 20.30
N GLY A 200 2.34 -19.33 19.54
CA GLY A 200 3.41 -18.58 18.86
C GLY A 200 4.45 -18.04 19.84
N LEU A 201 4.02 -17.42 20.93
CA LEU A 201 4.92 -16.92 21.97
C LEU A 201 5.70 -18.05 22.66
N LYS A 202 5.05 -19.17 22.98
CA LYS A 202 5.73 -20.35 23.55
C LYS A 202 6.80 -20.91 22.62
N LYS A 203 6.51 -20.97 21.31
CA LYS A 203 7.48 -21.39 20.31
C LYS A 203 8.68 -20.45 20.26
N SER A 204 8.44 -19.15 20.16
CA SER A 204 9.49 -18.13 20.15
C SER A 204 10.33 -18.15 21.43
N ALA A 205 9.70 -18.35 22.59
CA ALA A 205 10.41 -18.49 23.86
C ALA A 205 11.32 -19.71 23.86
N LYS A 206 10.84 -20.85 23.33
CA LYS A 206 11.65 -22.06 23.20
C LYS A 206 12.84 -21.87 22.26
N ASP A 207 12.62 -21.25 21.11
CA ASP A 207 13.67 -20.93 20.16
C ASP A 207 14.72 -19.98 20.78
N GLY A 208 14.27 -19.00 21.57
CA GLY A 208 15.13 -18.11 22.34
C GLY A 208 16.01 -18.83 23.37
N VAL A 209 15.46 -19.83 24.06
CA VAL A 209 16.23 -20.68 25.00
C VAL A 209 17.29 -21.47 24.25
N LEU A 210 16.94 -22.13 23.16
CA LEU A 210 17.88 -22.91 22.35
C LEU A 210 19.00 -22.03 21.77
N TYR A 211 18.65 -20.84 21.30
CA TYR A 211 19.65 -19.87 20.80
C TYR A 211 20.60 -19.45 21.91
N ARG A 212 20.09 -19.13 23.09
CA ARG A 212 20.92 -18.78 24.24
C ARG A 212 21.84 -19.92 24.68
N GLU A 213 21.36 -21.17 24.68
CA GLU A 213 22.18 -22.34 24.98
C GLU A 213 23.29 -22.53 23.93
N SER A 214 23.02 -22.24 22.66
CA SER A 214 24.04 -22.29 21.60
C SER A 214 25.11 -21.23 21.83
N LEU A 215 24.72 -19.96 22.04
CA LEU A 215 25.65 -18.87 22.33
C LEU A 215 26.51 -19.18 23.56
N THR A 216 25.90 -19.69 24.62
CA THR A 216 26.65 -20.08 25.85
C THR A 216 27.73 -21.13 25.53
N ARG A 217 27.39 -22.15 24.75
CA ARG A 217 28.38 -23.17 24.34
C ARG A 217 29.53 -22.60 23.50
N ASP A 218 29.21 -21.69 22.59
CA ASP A 218 30.21 -21.03 21.74
C ASP A 218 31.13 -20.15 22.56
N VAL A 219 30.60 -19.38 23.50
CA VAL A 219 31.37 -18.56 24.45
C VAL A 219 32.29 -19.42 25.32
N LEU A 220 31.79 -20.53 25.87
CA LEU A 220 32.63 -21.47 26.65
C LEU A 220 33.74 -22.11 25.81
N GLY A 221 33.42 -22.48 24.57
CA GLY A 221 34.43 -23.02 23.63
C GLY A 221 35.53 -22.00 23.34
N LEU A 222 35.19 -20.76 23.05
CA LEU A 222 36.14 -19.68 22.80
C LEU A 222 36.96 -19.32 24.02
N ALA A 223 36.31 -19.24 25.20
CA ALA A 223 36.97 -18.94 26.47
C ALA A 223 38.06 -19.95 26.85
N ALA A 224 37.84 -21.24 26.55
CA ALA A 224 38.84 -22.26 26.80
C ALA A 224 40.13 -22.05 25.98
N PHE A 225 40.05 -21.39 24.82
CA PHE A 225 41.21 -21.03 24.01
C PHE A 225 41.87 -19.73 24.41
N VAL A 226 41.05 -18.70 24.77
CA VAL A 226 41.54 -17.33 25.00
C VAL A 226 42.01 -17.16 26.45
N GLN A 227 41.37 -17.84 27.39
CA GLN A 227 41.64 -17.73 28.84
C GLN A 227 41.68 -19.11 29.52
N PRO A 228 42.69 -19.92 29.20
CA PRO A 228 42.80 -21.29 29.70
C PRO A 228 42.99 -21.40 31.22
N ASP A 229 43.39 -20.32 31.87
CA ASP A 229 43.62 -20.27 33.33
C ASP A 229 42.30 -20.12 34.12
N ILE A 230 41.16 -19.82 33.48
CA ILE A 230 39.87 -19.74 34.12
C ILE A 230 39.17 -21.09 34.00
N SER A 231 38.69 -21.61 35.16
CA SER A 231 37.97 -22.87 35.14
C SER A 231 36.67 -22.79 34.33
N GLY A 232 36.32 -23.89 33.62
CA GLY A 232 35.07 -23.96 32.85
C GLY A 232 33.81 -23.67 33.71
N GLU A 233 33.80 -24.09 34.95
CA GLU A 233 32.68 -23.82 35.91
C GLU A 233 32.54 -22.33 36.20
N THR A 234 33.66 -21.60 36.34
CA THR A 234 33.64 -20.14 36.53
C THR A 234 33.09 -19.45 35.30
N MET A 235 33.56 -19.82 34.12
CA MET A 235 33.08 -19.24 32.85
C MET A 235 31.62 -19.57 32.59
N GLU A 236 31.15 -20.76 32.95
CA GLU A 236 29.73 -21.12 32.83
C GLU A 236 28.86 -20.26 33.78
N SER A 237 29.33 -20.00 34.99
CA SER A 237 28.64 -19.14 35.96
C SER A 237 28.55 -17.71 35.43
N VAL A 238 29.62 -17.19 34.82
CA VAL A 238 29.65 -15.86 34.20
C VAL A 238 28.69 -15.81 33.02
N ALA A 239 28.75 -16.78 32.09
CA ALA A 239 27.86 -16.83 30.91
C ALA A 239 26.38 -16.90 31.30
N LYS A 240 26.03 -17.62 32.39
CA LYS A 240 24.65 -17.68 32.91
C LYS A 240 24.15 -16.34 33.43
N SER A 241 25.04 -15.46 33.94
CA SER A 241 24.69 -14.13 34.43
C SER A 241 24.60 -13.07 33.33
N MET A 242 25.15 -13.33 32.15
CA MET A 242 25.12 -12.41 30.99
C MET A 242 23.75 -12.39 30.32
N THR A 243 23.37 -11.28 29.73
CA THR A 243 22.22 -11.20 28.81
C THR A 243 22.54 -11.88 27.48
N THR A 244 21.52 -12.15 26.66
CA THR A 244 21.75 -12.73 25.31
C THR A 244 22.55 -11.80 24.38
N GLU A 245 22.48 -10.48 24.61
CA GLU A 245 23.27 -9.47 23.90
C GLU A 245 24.72 -9.41 24.34
N GLN A 246 25.02 -9.86 25.55
CA GLN A 246 26.37 -9.91 26.13
C GLN A 246 27.12 -11.20 25.85
N LEU A 247 26.38 -12.26 25.48
CA LEU A 247 26.93 -13.53 25.01
C LEU A 247 27.34 -13.45 23.53
#